data_b154485ac87cbe2879e539d4fb32fabe
#
_entry.id   b154485ac87cbe2879e539d4fb32fabe
#
_cell.length_a   1.000
_cell.length_b   1.000
_cell.length_c   1.000
_cell.angle_alpha   90.00
_cell.angle_beta   90.00
_cell.angle_gamma   90.00
#
_symmetry.space_group_name_H-M   'P 1'
#
loop_
_entity.id
_entity.type
_entity.pdbx_description
1 polymer ?
#
loop_
_entity_poly.entity_id
_entity_poly.type
_entity_poly.pdbx_seq_one_letter_code
_entity_poly.pdbx_strand_id
1 'polypeptide(L)'
;MASLFDALEAEAFRKGIQARSIEASKLFMKNVAKLGPQTKAILKDERLTTKNKPFIGDMIMYTYNPKFKKTLPYYDMFPLTIMVGPAPGGFYGINLHYLPPKIRAIFLDHLNDTATNQKFNKTTRFKITYNLLKATKKYKYFKPCFKHYLSEHISSNIMKVNASEWNIAIFLQTAKFKKKSDTFVWVQSKKEYQ
;
A
#
# COMPACT_ATOMS: atom_id res chain seq x y z
N MET A 1 17.78 -3.28 16.92
CA MET A 1 16.88 -2.13 17.17
C MET A 1 15.47 -2.60 16.88
N ALA A 2 14.49 -2.29 17.76
CA ALA A 2 13.10 -2.63 17.46
C ALA A 2 12.66 -1.95 16.15
N SER A 3 11.92 -2.67 15.29
CA SER A 3 11.42 -2.12 14.05
C SER A 3 10.37 -1.03 14.33
N LEU A 4 10.10 -0.19 13.35
CA LEU A 4 9.03 0.80 13.44
C LEU A 4 7.68 0.13 13.72
N PHE A 5 7.43 -0.99 13.08
CA PHE A 5 6.20 -1.78 13.26
C PHE A 5 6.09 -2.32 14.69
N ASP A 6 7.18 -2.89 15.26
CA ASP A 6 7.21 -3.37 16.65
C ASP A 6 6.90 -2.28 17.65
N ALA A 7 7.46 -1.09 17.44
CA ALA A 7 7.24 0.04 18.34
C ALA A 7 5.77 0.49 18.35
N LEU A 8 5.14 0.54 17.18
CA LEU A 8 3.72 0.92 17.04
C LEU A 8 2.78 -0.14 17.60
N GLU A 9 3.06 -1.43 17.38
CA GLU A 9 2.29 -2.53 17.96
C GLU A 9 2.41 -2.56 19.48
N ALA A 10 3.64 -2.42 20.02
CA ALA A 10 3.87 -2.38 21.46
C ALA A 10 3.15 -1.21 22.14
N GLU A 11 3.04 -0.06 21.45
CA GLU A 11 2.27 1.07 21.95
C GLU A 11 0.75 0.78 21.96
N ALA A 12 0.22 0.14 20.92
CA ALA A 12 -1.17 -0.27 20.87
C ALA A 12 -1.49 -1.27 21.98
N PHE A 13 -0.64 -2.28 22.16
CA PHE A 13 -0.76 -3.29 23.20
C PHE A 13 -0.76 -2.66 24.61
N ARG A 14 0.19 -1.76 24.91
CA ARG A 14 0.25 -1.06 26.22
C ARG A 14 -1.01 -0.24 26.52
N LYS A 15 -1.71 0.24 25.49
CA LYS A 15 -2.96 0.98 25.63
C LYS A 15 -4.21 0.09 25.65
N GLY A 16 -4.05 -1.24 25.63
CA GLY A 16 -5.15 -2.19 25.59
C GLY A 16 -5.99 -2.10 24.30
N ILE A 17 -5.41 -1.58 23.22
CA ILE A 17 -6.11 -1.39 21.96
C ILE A 17 -6.03 -2.68 21.16
N GLN A 18 -7.19 -3.22 20.82
CA GLN A 18 -7.30 -4.46 20.04
C GLN A 18 -6.73 -4.26 18.62
N ALA A 19 -5.91 -5.21 18.15
CA ALA A 19 -5.40 -5.21 16.79
C ALA A 19 -6.54 -5.17 15.77
N ARG A 20 -6.33 -4.42 14.68
CA ARG A 20 -7.31 -4.22 13.59
C ARG A 20 -8.59 -3.48 13.99
N SER A 21 -8.63 -2.84 15.14
CA SER A 21 -9.76 -1.99 15.54
C SER A 21 -9.67 -0.59 14.90
N ILE A 22 -10.80 0.12 14.93
CA ILE A 22 -10.83 1.54 14.50
C ILE A 22 -9.91 2.39 15.38
N GLU A 23 -9.83 2.07 16.68
CA GLU A 23 -8.95 2.72 17.64
C GLU A 23 -7.47 2.49 17.28
N ALA A 24 -7.08 1.25 16.91
CA ALA A 24 -5.75 0.94 16.44
C ALA A 24 -5.39 1.76 15.19
N SER A 25 -6.28 1.82 14.23
CA SER A 25 -6.09 2.61 13.01
C SER A 25 -5.91 4.09 13.31
N LYS A 26 -6.70 4.67 14.23
CA LYS A 26 -6.55 6.07 14.68
C LYS A 26 -5.23 6.30 15.40
N LEU A 27 -4.82 5.35 16.28
CA LEU A 27 -3.55 5.41 16.99
C LEU A 27 -2.36 5.38 16.02
N PHE A 28 -2.35 4.44 15.09
CA PHE A 28 -1.27 4.30 14.10
C PHE A 28 -1.19 5.54 13.22
N MET A 29 -2.30 6.04 12.70
CA MET A 29 -2.33 7.27 11.91
C MET A 29 -1.75 8.47 12.67
N LYS A 30 -2.12 8.63 13.95
CA LYS A 30 -1.64 9.73 14.81
C LYS A 30 -0.13 9.63 15.09
N ASN A 31 0.36 8.43 15.37
CA ASN A 31 1.77 8.22 15.73
C ASN A 31 2.68 8.26 14.51
N VAL A 32 2.25 7.67 13.41
CA VAL A 32 3.00 7.72 12.15
C VAL A 32 3.10 9.15 11.60
N ALA A 33 2.05 9.97 11.78
CA ALA A 33 2.10 11.38 11.40
C ALA A 33 3.23 12.16 12.08
N LYS A 34 3.65 11.74 13.29
CA LYS A 34 4.76 12.36 14.05
C LYS A 34 6.14 11.93 13.55
N LEU A 35 6.25 10.80 12.87
CA LEU A 35 7.54 10.19 12.52
C LEU A 35 8.16 10.76 11.23
N GLY A 36 7.38 11.46 10.42
CA GLY A 36 7.83 11.99 9.13
C GLY A 36 8.19 10.90 8.10
N PRO A 37 8.65 11.29 6.90
CA PRO A 37 8.95 10.35 5.82
C PRO A 37 10.25 9.58 6.09
N GLN A 38 10.16 8.33 6.48
CA GLN A 38 11.30 7.45 6.82
C GLN A 38 11.59 6.36 5.77
N THR A 39 11.54 6.70 4.48
CA THR A 39 11.74 5.73 3.39
C THR A 39 12.99 4.87 3.55
N LYS A 40 14.12 5.48 3.97
CA LYS A 40 15.39 4.76 4.16
C LYS A 40 15.33 3.77 5.32
N ALA A 41 14.65 4.13 6.42
CA ALA A 41 14.46 3.25 7.57
C ALA A 41 13.53 2.09 7.22
N ILE A 42 12.45 2.38 6.49
CA ILE A 42 11.49 1.36 6.04
C ILE A 42 12.15 0.35 5.10
N LEU A 43 12.99 0.78 4.15
CA LEU A 43 13.71 -0.14 3.25
C LEU A 43 14.72 -1.04 3.98
N LYS A 44 15.08 -0.73 5.21
CA LYS A 44 15.97 -1.52 6.08
C LYS A 44 15.24 -2.26 7.19
N ASP A 45 13.92 -2.15 7.25
CA ASP A 45 13.12 -2.78 8.31
C ASP A 45 13.11 -4.30 8.15
N GLU A 46 13.52 -5.01 9.21
CA GLU A 46 13.65 -6.46 9.24
C GLU A 46 12.31 -7.20 9.10
N ARG A 47 11.19 -6.54 9.42
CA ARG A 47 9.83 -7.09 9.24
C ARG A 47 9.38 -7.10 7.80
N LEU A 48 10.10 -6.42 6.90
CA LEU A 48 9.83 -6.45 5.48
C LEU A 48 10.69 -7.52 4.80
N THR A 49 10.08 -8.31 3.95
CA THR A 49 10.78 -9.36 3.21
C THR A 49 11.16 -8.88 1.81
N THR A 50 12.44 -8.98 1.46
CA THR A 50 12.90 -8.70 0.10
C THR A 50 12.34 -9.74 -0.87
N LYS A 51 11.76 -9.30 -1.97
CA LYS A 51 11.20 -10.16 -3.01
C LYS A 51 11.75 -9.78 -4.38
N ASN A 52 12.27 -10.77 -5.11
CA ASN A 52 12.69 -10.59 -6.51
C ASN A 52 11.48 -10.60 -7.47
N LYS A 53 10.47 -11.42 -7.16
CA LYS A 53 9.22 -11.51 -7.93
C LYS A 53 8.03 -11.48 -6.99
N PRO A 54 7.26 -10.39 -6.96
CA PRO A 54 6.05 -10.32 -6.15
C PRO A 54 4.94 -11.20 -6.76
N PHE A 55 4.07 -11.70 -5.90
CA PHE A 55 2.89 -12.46 -6.30
C PHE A 55 1.63 -11.58 -6.31
N ILE A 56 0.63 -12.00 -7.06
CA ILE A 56 -0.70 -11.36 -7.06
C ILE A 56 -1.26 -11.34 -5.63
N GLY A 57 -1.70 -10.16 -5.19
CA GLY A 57 -2.18 -9.92 -3.83
C GLY A 57 -1.09 -9.53 -2.82
N ASP A 58 0.20 -9.59 -3.18
CA ASP A 58 1.25 -9.06 -2.31
C ASP A 58 1.16 -7.53 -2.22
N MET A 59 1.24 -7.01 -0.99
CA MET A 59 1.48 -5.59 -0.76
C MET A 59 3.00 -5.35 -0.77
N ILE A 60 3.44 -4.45 -1.61
CA ILE A 60 4.86 -4.20 -1.87
C ILE A 60 5.20 -2.72 -1.84
N MET A 61 6.44 -2.41 -1.46
CA MET A 61 7.03 -1.08 -1.49
C MET A 61 8.36 -1.12 -2.25
N TYR A 62 8.63 -0.07 -3.01
CA TYR A 62 9.87 0.04 -3.80
C TYR A 62 10.08 1.49 -4.22
N THR A 63 11.30 1.83 -4.62
CA THR A 63 11.59 3.12 -5.25
C THR A 63 11.34 3.02 -6.76
N TYR A 64 10.58 3.97 -7.30
CA TYR A 64 10.17 3.99 -8.69
C TYR A 64 10.53 5.30 -9.39
N ASN A 65 11.16 5.19 -10.57
CA ASN A 65 11.50 6.32 -11.41
C ASN A 65 10.79 6.19 -12.77
N PRO A 66 9.60 6.75 -12.97
CA PRO A 66 8.76 6.46 -14.13
C PRO A 66 9.40 6.92 -15.45
N LYS A 67 9.19 6.13 -16.51
CA LYS A 67 9.68 6.42 -17.87
C LYS A 67 9.30 7.82 -18.34
N PHE A 68 8.06 8.21 -18.12
CA PHE A 68 7.50 9.48 -18.59
C PHE A 68 7.48 10.59 -17.53
N LYS A 69 8.44 10.61 -16.59
CA LYS A 69 8.48 11.56 -15.48
C LYS A 69 8.44 13.03 -15.89
N LYS A 70 8.92 13.37 -17.11
CA LYS A 70 8.91 14.74 -17.60
C LYS A 70 7.49 15.23 -17.96
N THR A 71 6.69 14.37 -18.58
CA THR A 71 5.34 14.67 -19.08
C THR A 71 4.23 14.37 -18.07
N LEU A 72 4.47 13.45 -17.11
CA LEU A 72 3.49 13.18 -16.07
C LEU A 72 3.20 14.41 -15.21
N PRO A 73 1.92 14.72 -14.93
CA PRO A 73 1.54 15.86 -14.08
C PRO A 73 2.05 15.68 -12.64
N TYR A 74 2.08 14.45 -12.16
CA TYR A 74 2.68 14.02 -10.89
C TYR A 74 2.90 12.51 -10.91
N TYR A 75 3.72 12.00 -10.02
CA TYR A 75 3.98 10.57 -9.85
C TYR A 75 4.52 10.27 -8.47
N ASP A 76 4.27 9.05 -7.99
CA ASP A 76 4.77 8.55 -6.72
C ASP A 76 6.15 7.90 -6.90
N MET A 77 7.13 8.35 -6.13
CA MET A 77 8.50 7.82 -6.18
C MET A 77 8.71 6.62 -5.25
N PHE A 78 7.82 6.42 -4.29
CA PHE A 78 7.91 5.32 -3.33
C PHE A 78 6.54 4.66 -3.15
N PRO A 79 6.04 3.97 -4.18
CA PRO A 79 4.70 3.38 -4.18
C PRO A 79 4.50 2.34 -3.06
N LEU A 80 3.33 2.39 -2.44
CA LEU A 80 2.76 1.29 -1.67
C LEU A 80 1.69 0.63 -2.55
N THR A 81 2.00 -0.55 -3.07
CA THR A 81 1.23 -1.15 -4.16
C THR A 81 0.78 -2.55 -3.81
N ILE A 82 -0.49 -2.87 -4.10
CA ILE A 82 -0.97 -4.25 -4.14
C ILE A 82 -0.84 -4.76 -5.57
N MET A 83 -0.08 -5.83 -5.78
CA MET A 83 0.11 -6.43 -7.09
C MET A 83 -1.18 -7.10 -7.57
N VAL A 84 -1.63 -6.76 -8.78
CA VAL A 84 -2.86 -7.30 -9.38
C VAL A 84 -2.55 -8.38 -10.42
N GLY A 85 -1.47 -8.23 -11.16
CA GLY A 85 -1.10 -9.20 -12.18
C GLY A 85 0.09 -8.76 -13.03
N PRO A 86 0.60 -9.67 -13.87
CA PRO A 86 1.67 -9.36 -14.80
C PRO A 86 1.21 -8.37 -15.88
N ALA A 87 2.15 -7.61 -16.39
CA ALA A 87 1.97 -6.69 -17.52
C ALA A 87 3.22 -6.70 -18.41
N PRO A 88 3.15 -6.27 -19.67
CA PRO A 88 4.31 -6.18 -20.55
C PRO A 88 5.44 -5.36 -19.91
N GLY A 89 6.62 -5.95 -19.74
CA GLY A 89 7.78 -5.31 -19.12
C GLY A 89 7.65 -5.04 -17.60
N GLY A 90 6.61 -5.58 -16.93
CA GLY A 90 6.41 -5.32 -15.52
C GLY A 90 5.14 -5.91 -14.94
N PHE A 91 4.38 -5.11 -14.17
CA PHE A 91 3.15 -5.57 -13.54
C PHE A 91 2.11 -4.45 -13.39
N TYR A 92 0.85 -4.86 -13.25
CA TYR A 92 -0.24 -3.99 -12.83
C TYR A 92 -0.36 -4.01 -11.30
N GLY A 93 -0.59 -2.82 -10.72
CA GLY A 93 -0.78 -2.69 -9.28
C GLY A 93 -1.72 -1.56 -8.90
N ILE A 94 -2.31 -1.69 -7.72
CA ILE A 94 -3.12 -0.66 -7.09
C ILE A 94 -2.22 0.11 -6.13
N ASN A 95 -1.88 1.36 -6.47
CA ASN A 95 -1.10 2.24 -5.60
C ASN A 95 -2.02 2.90 -4.58
N LEU A 96 -1.87 2.51 -3.33
CA LEU A 96 -2.70 2.98 -2.23
C LEU A 96 -2.48 4.47 -1.89
N HIS A 97 -1.33 5.03 -2.25
CA HIS A 97 -1.04 6.44 -1.97
C HIS A 97 -1.96 7.41 -2.74
N TYR A 98 -2.57 6.97 -3.85
CA TYR A 98 -3.56 7.77 -4.58
C TYR A 98 -4.91 7.86 -3.87
N LEU A 99 -5.12 7.06 -2.81
CA LEU A 99 -6.31 7.11 -1.97
C LEU A 99 -6.04 7.91 -0.68
N PRO A 100 -6.98 8.72 -0.21
CA PRO A 100 -6.92 9.28 1.14
C PRO A 100 -6.80 8.18 2.20
N PRO A 101 -6.14 8.41 3.34
CA PRO A 101 -5.89 7.39 4.37
C PRO A 101 -7.15 6.67 4.86
N LYS A 102 -8.28 7.39 5.01
CA LYS A 102 -9.57 6.80 5.41
C LYS A 102 -10.06 5.75 4.39
N ILE A 103 -9.94 6.05 3.10
CA ILE A 103 -10.38 5.14 2.03
C ILE A 103 -9.44 3.94 1.93
N ARG A 104 -8.12 4.15 2.13
CA ARG A 104 -7.15 3.04 2.21
C ARG A 104 -7.55 2.06 3.31
N ALA A 105 -7.91 2.54 4.50
CA ALA A 105 -8.33 1.71 5.62
C ALA A 105 -9.57 0.88 5.27
N ILE A 106 -10.62 1.50 4.73
CA ILE A 106 -11.85 0.81 4.33
C ILE A 106 -11.55 -0.27 3.27
N PHE A 107 -10.73 0.05 2.27
CA PHE A 107 -10.36 -0.92 1.25
C PHE A 107 -9.58 -2.10 1.83
N LEU A 108 -8.68 -1.82 2.76
CA LEU A 108 -7.87 -2.84 3.42
C LEU A 108 -8.72 -3.77 4.30
N ASP A 109 -9.69 -3.23 5.03
CA ASP A 109 -10.59 -4.04 5.86
C ASP A 109 -11.32 -5.08 5.00
N HIS A 110 -11.89 -4.67 3.87
CA HIS A 110 -12.52 -5.59 2.94
C HIS A 110 -11.55 -6.64 2.36
N LEU A 111 -10.30 -6.25 2.09
CA LEU A 111 -9.29 -7.16 1.56
C LEU A 111 -8.83 -8.16 2.62
N ASN A 112 -8.63 -7.71 3.85
CA ASN A 112 -8.22 -8.53 4.98
C ASN A 112 -9.27 -9.57 5.37
N ASP A 113 -10.54 -9.18 5.42
CA ASP A 113 -11.64 -10.11 5.71
C ASP A 113 -11.63 -11.31 4.76
N THR A 114 -11.24 -11.07 3.52
CA THR A 114 -11.12 -12.14 2.51
C THR A 114 -9.81 -12.92 2.64
N ALA A 115 -8.69 -12.23 2.81
CA ALA A 115 -7.36 -12.85 2.82
C ALA A 115 -7.08 -13.66 4.09
N THR A 116 -7.69 -13.30 5.22
CA THR A 116 -7.48 -13.94 6.53
C THR A 116 -8.57 -14.91 6.94
N ASN A 117 -9.63 -15.05 6.14
CA ASN A 117 -10.74 -15.93 6.47
C ASN A 117 -10.31 -17.40 6.47
N GLN A 118 -10.24 -17.99 7.66
CA GLN A 118 -9.82 -19.39 7.86
C GLN A 118 -10.81 -20.43 7.30
N LYS A 119 -12.06 -20.04 7.02
CA LYS A 119 -13.06 -20.92 6.40
C LYS A 119 -12.71 -21.27 4.94
N PHE A 120 -11.82 -20.51 4.30
CA PHE A 120 -11.40 -20.75 2.93
C PHE A 120 -10.00 -21.35 2.86
N ASN A 121 -9.80 -22.33 1.99
CA ASN A 121 -8.46 -22.84 1.67
C ASN A 121 -7.64 -21.78 0.89
N LYS A 122 -6.32 -22.02 0.77
CA LYS A 122 -5.40 -21.07 0.11
C LYS A 122 -5.83 -20.71 -1.33
N THR A 123 -6.30 -21.69 -2.09
CA THR A 123 -6.70 -21.52 -3.48
C THR A 123 -7.97 -20.65 -3.59
N THR A 124 -8.95 -20.90 -2.72
CA THR A 124 -10.19 -20.12 -2.68
C THR A 124 -9.92 -18.69 -2.25
N ARG A 125 -9.10 -18.47 -1.19
CA ARG A 125 -8.66 -17.12 -0.76
C ARG A 125 -7.98 -16.38 -1.90
N PHE A 126 -7.06 -17.04 -2.61
CA PHE A 126 -6.39 -16.44 -3.76
C PHE A 126 -7.38 -16.02 -4.86
N LYS A 127 -8.33 -16.89 -5.22
CA LYS A 127 -9.36 -16.59 -6.24
C LYS A 127 -10.23 -15.40 -5.83
N ILE A 128 -10.70 -15.36 -4.58
CA ILE A 128 -11.54 -14.27 -4.09
C ILE A 128 -10.75 -12.97 -4.07
N THR A 129 -9.52 -12.98 -3.52
CA THR A 129 -8.65 -11.81 -3.50
C THR A 129 -8.36 -11.30 -4.92
N TYR A 130 -8.04 -12.19 -5.84
CA TYR A 130 -7.81 -11.84 -7.24
C TYR A 130 -9.06 -11.22 -7.89
N ASN A 131 -10.23 -11.82 -7.68
CA ASN A 131 -11.48 -11.29 -8.21
C ASN A 131 -11.84 -9.93 -7.61
N LEU A 132 -11.61 -9.73 -6.31
CA LEU A 132 -11.81 -8.45 -5.65
C LEU A 132 -10.87 -7.38 -6.25
N LEU A 133 -9.59 -7.67 -6.38
CA LEU A 133 -8.60 -6.78 -6.98
C LEU A 133 -8.93 -6.47 -8.44
N LYS A 134 -9.38 -7.47 -9.20
CA LYS A 134 -9.81 -7.29 -10.58
C LYS A 134 -11.10 -6.46 -10.69
N ALA A 135 -12.02 -6.64 -9.75
CA ALA A 135 -13.26 -5.87 -9.68
C ALA A 135 -13.01 -4.39 -9.36
N THR A 136 -11.97 -4.06 -8.58
CA THR A 136 -11.64 -2.66 -8.27
C THR A 136 -11.37 -1.82 -9.52
N LYS A 137 -10.88 -2.44 -10.61
CA LYS A 137 -10.69 -1.78 -11.91
C LYS A 137 -11.98 -1.19 -12.47
N LYS A 138 -13.14 -1.78 -12.16
CA LYS A 138 -14.46 -1.34 -12.61
C LYS A 138 -15.00 -0.14 -11.82
N TYR A 139 -14.53 0.04 -10.60
CA TYR A 139 -14.98 1.16 -9.77
C TYR A 139 -14.20 2.42 -10.13
N LYS A 140 -14.91 3.48 -10.49
CA LYS A 140 -14.32 4.78 -10.80
C LYS A 140 -13.30 5.22 -9.74
N TYR A 141 -13.58 4.97 -8.46
CA TYR A 141 -12.74 5.30 -7.31
C TYR A 141 -11.31 4.78 -7.39
N PHE A 142 -11.10 3.59 -7.95
CA PHE A 142 -9.79 2.96 -8.04
C PHE A 142 -9.07 3.22 -9.37
N LYS A 143 -9.75 3.84 -10.34
CA LYS A 143 -9.16 4.12 -11.64
C LYS A 143 -7.82 4.88 -11.54
N PRO A 144 -7.70 5.95 -10.72
CA PRO A 144 -6.42 6.64 -10.56
C PRO A 144 -5.34 5.83 -9.86
N CYS A 145 -5.74 4.83 -9.06
CA CYS A 145 -4.82 4.00 -8.30
C CYS A 145 -4.22 2.86 -9.13
N PHE A 146 -4.91 2.48 -10.21
CA PHE A 146 -4.49 1.38 -11.07
C PHE A 146 -3.36 1.82 -12.00
N LYS A 147 -2.17 1.28 -11.78
CA LYS A 147 -0.95 1.67 -12.47
C LYS A 147 -0.27 0.48 -13.13
N HIS A 148 0.39 0.75 -14.26
CA HIS A 148 1.35 -0.15 -14.87
C HIS A 148 2.76 0.27 -14.45
N TYR A 149 3.48 -0.62 -13.78
CA TYR A 149 4.84 -0.43 -13.33
C TYR A 149 5.81 -1.22 -14.20
N LEU A 150 6.77 -0.55 -14.79
CA LEU A 150 7.83 -1.17 -15.59
C LEU A 150 8.96 -1.62 -14.66
N SER A 151 9.37 -2.89 -14.75
CA SER A 151 10.40 -3.47 -13.88
C SER A 151 11.74 -2.76 -14.00
N GLU A 152 12.11 -2.34 -15.20
CA GLU A 152 13.37 -1.60 -15.49
C GLU A 152 13.45 -0.22 -14.80
N HIS A 153 12.29 0.32 -14.36
CA HIS A 153 12.18 1.60 -13.69
C HIS A 153 12.10 1.48 -12.15
N ILE A 154 12.18 0.27 -11.61
CA ILE A 154 12.31 0.03 -10.18
C ILE A 154 13.78 0.16 -9.80
N SER A 155 14.10 1.08 -8.90
CA SER A 155 15.48 1.44 -8.54
C SER A 155 15.91 0.99 -7.14
N SER A 156 15.12 0.13 -6.50
CA SER A 156 15.43 -0.50 -5.21
C SER A 156 15.01 -1.97 -5.22
N ASN A 157 15.38 -2.71 -4.17
CA ASN A 157 14.75 -3.99 -3.90
C ASN A 157 13.23 -3.81 -3.71
N ILE A 158 12.46 -4.81 -4.11
CA ILE A 158 11.02 -4.86 -3.82
C ILE A 158 10.88 -5.42 -2.41
N MET A 159 10.27 -4.63 -1.52
CA MET A 159 9.99 -5.03 -0.15
C MET A 159 8.54 -5.46 -0.05
N LYS A 160 8.32 -6.71 0.38
CA LYS A 160 6.98 -7.22 0.69
C LYS A 160 6.58 -6.81 2.10
N VAL A 161 5.40 -6.24 2.22
CA VAL A 161 4.75 -5.96 3.52
C VAL A 161 3.94 -7.19 3.92
N ASN A 162 4.25 -7.79 5.07
CA ASN A 162 3.49 -8.93 5.58
C ASN A 162 2.05 -8.52 5.92
N ALA A 163 1.12 -9.45 5.83
CA ALA A 163 -0.30 -9.16 6.06
C ALA A 163 -0.59 -8.61 7.48
N SER A 164 0.18 -9.04 8.47
CA SER A 164 0.13 -8.50 9.84
C SER A 164 0.42 -7.00 9.91
N GLU A 165 1.25 -6.50 8.99
CA GLU A 165 1.74 -5.12 9.00
C GLU A 165 0.90 -4.17 8.12
N TRP A 166 -0.05 -4.69 7.36
CA TRP A 166 -0.84 -3.89 6.43
C TRP A 166 -1.55 -2.72 7.11
N ASN A 167 -2.10 -2.94 8.30
CA ASN A 167 -2.81 -1.91 9.07
C ASN A 167 -1.92 -0.72 9.46
N ILE A 168 -0.62 -0.95 9.60
CA ILE A 168 0.34 0.11 9.89
C ILE A 168 0.84 0.73 8.58
N ALA A 169 1.18 -0.12 7.60
CA ALA A 169 1.79 0.29 6.34
C ALA A 169 0.95 1.32 5.56
N ILE A 170 -0.38 1.18 5.57
CA ILE A 170 -1.27 2.11 4.86
C ILE A 170 -1.27 3.53 5.43
N PHE A 171 -0.87 3.71 6.68
CA PHE A 171 -0.80 5.02 7.34
C PHE A 171 0.60 5.61 7.32
N LEU A 172 1.63 4.82 6.98
CA LEU A 172 2.98 5.33 6.85
C LEU A 172 3.00 6.49 5.84
N GLN A 173 3.59 7.62 6.25
CA GLN A 173 3.77 8.78 5.37
C GLN A 173 4.95 8.54 4.42
N THR A 174 4.83 7.51 3.60
CA THR A 174 5.82 7.10 2.62
C THR A 174 5.50 7.61 1.22
N ALA A 175 4.31 8.16 1.03
CA ALA A 175 3.95 8.80 -0.22
C ALA A 175 4.97 9.89 -0.58
N LYS A 176 5.62 9.74 -1.72
CA LYS A 176 6.61 10.70 -2.24
C LYS A 176 6.19 11.18 -3.63
N PHE A 177 5.07 11.88 -3.66
CA PHE A 177 4.67 12.53 -4.90
C PHE A 177 5.66 13.62 -5.31
N LYS A 178 6.01 13.61 -6.58
CA LYS A 178 6.75 14.70 -7.22
C LYS A 178 5.78 15.62 -7.95
N LYS A 179 6.09 16.90 -7.98
CA LYS A 179 5.38 18.01 -8.61
C LYS A 179 4.10 18.45 -7.91
N LYS A 180 3.47 17.61 -7.06
CA LYS A 180 2.22 17.94 -6.35
C LYS A 180 2.23 17.33 -4.95
N SER A 181 1.45 17.91 -4.04
CA SER A 181 1.23 17.38 -2.70
C SER A 181 0.24 16.22 -2.69
N ASP A 182 0.27 15.41 -1.64
CA ASP A 182 -0.66 14.28 -1.45
C ASP A 182 -2.12 14.77 -1.49
N THR A 183 -2.41 15.87 -0.80
CA THR A 183 -3.76 16.47 -0.78
C THR A 183 -4.23 16.83 -2.20
N PHE A 184 -3.35 17.43 -3.01
CA PHE A 184 -3.70 17.74 -4.40
C PHE A 184 -4.00 16.47 -5.20
N VAL A 185 -3.18 15.43 -5.06
CA VAL A 185 -3.38 14.14 -5.75
C VAL A 185 -4.72 13.52 -5.34
N TRP A 186 -5.08 13.53 -4.06
CA TRP A 186 -6.35 12.99 -3.58
C TRP A 186 -7.57 13.76 -4.11
N VAL A 187 -7.47 15.10 -4.18
CA VAL A 187 -8.54 15.94 -4.76
C VAL A 187 -8.71 15.64 -6.24
N GLN A 188 -7.61 15.54 -6.99
CA GLN A 188 -7.67 15.19 -8.42
C GLN A 188 -8.22 13.78 -8.63
N SER A 189 -7.73 12.80 -7.85
CA SER A 189 -8.29 11.45 -7.88
C SER A 189 -9.80 11.47 -7.65
N LYS A 190 -10.28 12.27 -6.70
CA LYS A 190 -11.73 12.41 -6.44
C LYS A 190 -12.49 13.00 -7.63
N LYS A 191 -11.96 14.01 -8.30
CA LYS A 191 -12.59 14.62 -9.49
C LYS A 191 -12.73 13.66 -10.66
N GLU A 192 -11.82 12.69 -10.80
CA GLU A 192 -11.89 11.68 -11.86
C GLU A 192 -13.05 10.69 -11.70
N TYR A 193 -13.74 10.68 -10.54
CA TYR A 193 -14.89 9.80 -10.30
C TYR A 193 -16.24 10.54 -10.27
N GLN A 194 -16.23 11.83 -10.17
CA GLN A 194 -17.43 12.64 -10.31
C GLN A 194 -17.77 12.83 -11.80
#